data_c734ccbb47b657d6c3fe87d0744eff00
#
_entry.id   c734ccbb47b657d6c3fe87d0744eff00
#
_cell.length_a   1.000
_cell.length_b   1.000
_cell.length_c   1.000
_cell.angle_alpha   90.00
_cell.angle_beta   90.00
_cell.angle_gamma   90.00
#
_symmetry.space_group_name_H-M   'P 1'
#
loop_
_entity.id
_entity.type
_entity.pdbx_description
1 polymer ?
#
loop_
_entity_poly.entity_id
_entity_poly.type
_entity_poly.pdbx_seq_one_letter_code
_entity_poly.pdbx_strand_id
1 'polypeptide(L)'
;MVKEEINTLNGDKIHRVRRSMELQPEVIKLENKRSSKRGFNSPLILFYGLIALIGLGTLILFLPISVNSNQNISLVDSFFVSTSAVTVTGLTPVQSEVTWSIFGLGVIAILSFIGGLGFMIGAGFLIYILFGKKINLEQKMLINESLSDSTPSKYVASSSIRVVLNIFYISIILQIVGAVLFYLFWIEGDINNQHGLIFNSIFHSISSFNGAGFDILADGNGGSIGSITNNTNLLTITAILIFLGSIGYPIIFEFSENIKLFFQSKYKQVFISLNFKVVVFTTIIILITGMLQFLFAEWSNQLTIGLESTQNKIIYSVFHAITRTAGFSIIDYDLIHNSTTVTTMALMFVGGGSLSVAGGIKVGTLTIILAALISTIMGKEEITLFKRTITREITRRALIIFIFSIFLILFSFIVISSFEPDSIFRELLFECVSAFGNVGLTTGITEKINNSSKIFIALLMIIGRFGPLLLALMFVGKKIETKAKPAYEVVRLG
;
A
#
# COMPACT_ATOMS: atom_id res chain seq x y z
N MET A 1 -30.13 30.44 48.02
CA MET A 1 -29.52 29.31 48.74
C MET A 1 -29.95 29.38 50.18
N VAL A 2 -30.85 28.51 50.63
CA VAL A 2 -31.23 28.42 52.05
C VAL A 2 -30.31 27.37 52.67
N LYS A 3 -29.38 27.81 53.51
CA LYS A 3 -28.54 26.90 54.31
C LYS A 3 -29.32 26.51 55.55
N GLU A 4 -29.73 25.26 55.67
CA GLU A 4 -30.21 24.72 56.94
C GLU A 4 -28.99 24.30 57.80
N GLU A 5 -28.76 24.95 58.92
CA GLU A 5 -27.77 24.54 59.90
C GLU A 5 -28.38 23.48 60.81
N ILE A 6 -27.84 22.29 60.80
CA ILE A 6 -28.21 21.23 61.74
C ILE A 6 -27.11 21.21 62.79
N ASN A 7 -27.49 21.59 64.01
CA ASN A 7 -26.61 21.48 65.18
C ASN A 7 -26.52 20.01 65.61
N THR A 8 -25.34 19.44 65.62
CA THR A 8 -25.08 18.13 66.25
C THR A 8 -24.63 18.28 67.69
N LEU A 9 -24.87 17.26 68.51
CA LEU A 9 -24.58 17.26 69.96
C LEU A 9 -23.10 17.51 70.36
N ASN A 10 -22.17 17.56 69.38
CA ASN A 10 -20.73 17.77 69.59
C ASN A 10 -20.17 19.06 68.95
N GLY A 11 -21.00 20.04 68.64
CA GLY A 11 -20.53 21.34 68.18
C GLY A 11 -20.09 21.39 66.69
N ASP A 12 -20.11 20.31 66.01
CA ASP A 12 -19.79 20.28 64.57
C ASP A 12 -20.97 20.79 63.74
N LYS A 13 -20.73 21.81 62.92
CA LYS A 13 -21.73 22.36 62.04
C LYS A 13 -21.68 21.59 60.72
N ILE A 14 -22.66 20.71 60.51
CA ILE A 14 -22.82 20.03 59.21
C ILE A 14 -23.64 20.90 58.26
N HIS A 15 -23.02 21.46 57.23
CA HIS A 15 -23.70 22.15 56.13
C HIS A 15 -24.25 21.13 55.14
N ARG A 16 -25.53 20.84 55.19
CA ARG A 16 -26.23 20.00 54.24
C ARG A 16 -26.70 20.84 53.07
N VAL A 17 -26.02 20.73 51.93
CA VAL A 17 -26.52 21.31 50.69
C VAL A 17 -27.67 20.44 50.20
N ARG A 18 -28.82 21.02 49.87
CA ARG A 18 -29.97 20.29 49.32
C ARG A 18 -29.56 19.63 48.00
N ARG A 19 -29.29 18.34 48.00
CA ARG A 19 -28.94 17.52 46.84
C ARG A 19 -29.93 17.59 45.66
N SER A 20 -31.20 17.94 45.94
CA SER A 20 -32.24 18.00 44.89
C SER A 20 -32.09 19.16 43.90
N MET A 21 -31.33 20.22 44.21
CA MET A 21 -31.06 21.33 43.28
C MET A 21 -29.74 21.15 42.49
N GLU A 22 -28.80 20.38 43.03
CA GLU A 22 -27.52 20.11 42.34
C GLU A 22 -27.59 18.96 41.31
N LEU A 23 -28.65 18.14 41.38
CA LEU A 23 -28.85 17.00 40.45
C LEU A 23 -29.80 17.28 39.28
N GLN A 24 -30.21 18.54 39.10
CA GLN A 24 -30.78 18.86 37.77
C GLN A 24 -29.62 18.89 36.79
N PRO A 25 -29.58 17.95 35.83
CA PRO A 25 -28.56 18.03 34.79
C PRO A 25 -28.77 19.38 34.10
N GLU A 26 -27.76 20.24 34.19
CA GLU A 26 -27.67 21.42 33.36
C GLU A 26 -27.61 20.88 31.89
N VAL A 27 -28.75 20.84 31.24
CA VAL A 27 -28.82 20.48 29.83
C VAL A 27 -28.21 21.67 29.08
N ILE A 28 -26.88 21.69 29.03
CA ILE A 28 -26.17 22.51 28.06
C ILE A 28 -26.65 21.98 26.72
N LYS A 29 -27.66 22.61 26.14
CA LYS A 29 -27.94 22.45 24.70
C LYS A 29 -26.69 22.94 23.98
N LEU A 30 -25.75 22.03 23.78
CA LEU A 30 -24.77 22.21 22.74
C LEU A 30 -25.60 22.37 21.46
N GLU A 31 -25.88 23.63 21.10
CA GLU A 31 -26.27 23.92 19.74
C GLU A 31 -25.19 23.32 18.86
N ASN A 32 -25.47 22.14 18.36
CA ASN A 32 -24.75 21.59 17.25
C ASN A 32 -24.95 22.60 16.08
N LYS A 33 -24.21 23.70 16.10
CA LYS A 33 -23.90 24.43 14.90
C LYS A 33 -23.11 23.48 14.01
N ARG A 34 -23.81 22.44 13.52
CA ARG A 34 -23.40 21.78 12.31
C ARG A 34 -23.45 22.84 11.23
N SER A 35 -22.37 23.59 11.08
CA SER A 35 -22.13 24.26 9.83
C SER A 35 -22.06 23.14 8.78
N SER A 36 -23.16 22.83 8.17
CA SER A 36 -23.23 21.97 7.00
C SER A 36 -22.64 22.73 5.81
N LYS A 37 -21.42 23.17 5.93
CA LYS A 37 -20.58 23.35 4.76
C LYS A 37 -20.20 21.94 4.30
N ARG A 38 -21.13 21.27 3.63
CA ARG A 38 -20.92 20.15 2.75
C ARG A 38 -19.99 20.60 1.60
N GLY A 39 -18.77 20.92 1.89
CA GLY A 39 -17.80 21.33 0.89
C GLY A 39 -16.40 21.05 1.42
N PHE A 40 -15.66 20.19 0.78
CA PHE A 40 -14.23 19.99 0.94
C PHE A 40 -13.72 19.25 2.20
N ASN A 41 -14.56 18.74 3.10
CA ASN A 41 -14.12 18.08 4.34
C ASN A 41 -14.40 16.57 4.37
N SER A 42 -14.71 15.95 3.24
CA SER A 42 -14.99 14.51 3.15
C SER A 42 -13.73 13.73 2.72
N PRO A 43 -13.46 12.52 3.25
CA PRO A 43 -12.44 11.62 2.71
C PRO A 43 -12.55 11.39 1.20
N LEU A 44 -13.75 11.57 0.65
CA LEU A 44 -14.04 11.51 -0.79
C LEU A 44 -13.26 12.54 -1.61
N ILE A 45 -12.84 13.66 -1.01
CA ILE A 45 -12.05 14.67 -1.76
C ILE A 45 -10.71 14.09 -2.23
N LEU A 46 -10.13 13.23 -1.43
CA LEU A 46 -8.89 12.53 -1.77
C LEU A 46 -9.10 11.57 -2.95
N PHE A 47 -10.23 10.86 -2.95
CA PHE A 47 -10.62 9.98 -4.05
C PHE A 47 -10.87 10.78 -5.35
N TYR A 48 -11.57 11.91 -5.29
CA TYR A 48 -11.75 12.78 -6.45
C TYR A 48 -10.44 13.36 -6.96
N GLY A 49 -9.51 13.72 -6.06
CA GLY A 49 -8.17 14.19 -6.43
C GLY A 49 -7.40 13.16 -7.23
N LEU A 50 -7.51 11.89 -6.85
CA LEU A 50 -6.88 10.80 -7.58
C LEU A 50 -7.52 10.58 -8.96
N ILE A 51 -8.84 10.51 -9.04
CA ILE A 51 -9.55 10.37 -10.33
C ILE A 51 -9.14 11.52 -11.26
N ALA A 52 -9.05 12.75 -10.72
CA ALA A 52 -8.58 13.90 -11.48
C ALA A 52 -7.13 13.73 -11.95
N LEU A 53 -6.24 13.18 -11.10
CA LEU A 53 -4.85 12.91 -11.47
C LEU A 53 -4.74 11.84 -12.55
N ILE A 54 -5.53 10.76 -12.46
CA ILE A 54 -5.63 9.73 -13.50
C ILE A 54 -6.14 10.36 -14.80
N GLY A 55 -7.20 11.16 -14.75
CA GLY A 55 -7.74 11.83 -15.93
C GLY A 55 -6.75 12.77 -16.60
N LEU A 56 -6.04 13.61 -15.82
CA LEU A 56 -4.97 14.46 -16.32
C LEU A 56 -3.83 13.65 -16.94
N GLY A 57 -3.38 12.60 -16.25
CA GLY A 57 -2.35 11.70 -16.77
C GLY A 57 -2.77 11.03 -18.08
N THR A 58 -4.03 10.58 -18.17
CA THR A 58 -4.60 10.00 -19.42
C THR A 58 -4.55 11.00 -20.56
N LEU A 59 -4.99 12.24 -20.34
CA LEU A 59 -4.98 13.28 -21.36
C LEU A 59 -3.56 13.61 -21.84
N ILE A 60 -2.61 13.72 -20.91
CA ILE A 60 -1.22 14.02 -21.24
C ILE A 60 -0.57 12.86 -21.98
N LEU A 61 -0.78 11.61 -21.55
CA LEU A 61 -0.23 10.43 -22.21
C LEU A 61 -0.85 10.17 -23.60
N PHE A 62 -2.08 10.62 -23.84
CA PHE A 62 -2.74 10.53 -25.13
C PHE A 62 -2.23 11.56 -26.16
N LEU A 63 -1.48 12.58 -25.71
CA LEU A 63 -0.90 13.58 -26.63
C LEU A 63 0.17 12.94 -27.53
N PRO A 64 0.25 13.33 -28.82
CA PRO A 64 1.26 12.82 -29.74
C PRO A 64 2.71 12.99 -29.28
N ILE A 65 2.98 14.03 -28.47
CA ILE A 65 4.31 14.27 -27.90
C ILE A 65 4.74 13.21 -26.89
N SER A 66 3.78 12.52 -26.26
CA SER A 66 4.04 11.47 -25.27
C SER A 66 4.38 10.11 -25.89
N VAL A 67 4.11 9.95 -27.18
CA VAL A 67 4.23 8.69 -27.91
C VAL A 67 5.33 8.79 -28.96
N ASN A 68 6.07 7.71 -29.19
CA ASN A 68 7.06 7.66 -30.27
C ASN A 68 6.36 7.69 -31.63
N SER A 69 7.01 8.32 -32.63
CA SER A 69 6.44 8.66 -33.95
C SER A 69 5.87 7.47 -34.74
N ASN A 70 6.28 6.25 -34.44
CA ASN A 70 5.87 5.04 -35.12
C ASN A 70 4.80 4.22 -34.39
N GLN A 71 4.25 4.73 -33.28
CA GLN A 71 3.32 4.01 -32.43
C GLN A 71 1.97 4.72 -32.37
N ASN A 72 0.89 3.95 -32.34
CA ASN A 72 -0.48 4.44 -32.13
C ASN A 72 -0.99 3.93 -30.80
N ILE A 73 -1.47 4.83 -29.96
CA ILE A 73 -2.03 4.51 -28.66
C ILE A 73 -3.51 4.85 -28.63
N SER A 74 -4.32 3.93 -28.09
CA SER A 74 -5.72 4.19 -27.81
C SER A 74 -5.90 5.03 -26.53
N LEU A 75 -7.05 5.71 -26.42
CA LEU A 75 -7.43 6.41 -25.18
C LEU A 75 -7.52 5.44 -24.00
N VAL A 76 -7.95 4.19 -24.25
CA VAL A 76 -8.07 3.15 -23.21
C VAL A 76 -6.69 2.72 -22.71
N ASP A 77 -5.69 2.58 -23.60
CA ASP A 77 -4.32 2.24 -23.21
C ASP A 77 -3.70 3.38 -22.39
N SER A 78 -3.91 4.65 -22.81
CA SER A 78 -3.45 5.82 -22.05
C SER A 78 -4.12 5.89 -20.67
N PHE A 79 -5.41 5.59 -20.55
CA PHE A 79 -6.13 5.51 -19.28
C PHE A 79 -5.60 4.37 -18.41
N PHE A 80 -5.33 3.21 -18.99
CA PHE A 80 -4.79 2.06 -18.29
C PHE A 80 -3.41 2.38 -17.70
N VAL A 81 -2.48 2.90 -18.53
CA VAL A 81 -1.11 3.24 -18.11
C VAL A 81 -1.13 4.38 -17.07
N SER A 82 -1.95 5.42 -17.28
CA SER A 82 -2.11 6.49 -16.29
C SER A 82 -2.62 5.95 -14.95
N THR A 83 -3.63 5.06 -14.98
CA THR A 83 -4.14 4.42 -13.76
C THR A 83 -3.07 3.57 -13.10
N SER A 84 -2.37 2.76 -13.87
CA SER A 84 -1.28 1.90 -13.39
C SER A 84 -0.15 2.71 -12.76
N ALA A 85 0.24 3.84 -13.36
CA ALA A 85 1.26 4.75 -12.82
C ALA A 85 0.81 5.41 -11.52
N VAL A 86 -0.41 5.96 -11.47
CA VAL A 86 -0.95 6.65 -10.27
C VAL A 86 -1.23 5.67 -9.13
N THR A 87 -1.69 4.46 -9.44
CA THR A 87 -1.89 3.41 -8.42
C THR A 87 -0.60 2.67 -8.09
N VAL A 88 0.47 2.96 -8.84
CA VAL A 88 1.80 2.34 -8.67
C VAL A 88 1.70 0.82 -8.82
N THR A 89 1.07 0.38 -9.90
CA THR A 89 0.85 -1.04 -10.18
C THR A 89 1.91 -1.61 -11.12
N GLY A 90 2.17 -0.92 -12.26
CA GLY A 90 3.16 -1.36 -13.24
C GLY A 90 2.65 -2.24 -14.37
N LEU A 91 1.38 -2.68 -14.33
CA LEU A 91 0.79 -3.35 -15.48
C LEU A 91 0.71 -2.38 -16.67
N THR A 92 1.05 -2.85 -17.85
CA THR A 92 0.99 -2.06 -19.08
C THR A 92 0.47 -2.91 -20.24
N PRO A 93 -0.44 -2.37 -21.08
CA PRO A 93 -0.93 -3.05 -22.26
C PRO A 93 0.00 -2.88 -23.47
N VAL A 94 1.11 -2.16 -23.30
CA VAL A 94 2.09 -1.85 -24.35
C VAL A 94 3.49 -1.90 -23.79
N GLN A 95 4.48 -2.19 -24.62
CA GLN A 95 5.88 -2.17 -24.21
C GLN A 95 6.33 -0.73 -23.96
N SER A 96 6.61 -0.41 -22.70
CA SER A 96 6.89 0.97 -22.27
C SER A 96 8.12 1.58 -22.94
N GLU A 97 9.17 0.79 -23.16
CA GLU A 97 10.42 1.20 -23.75
C GLU A 97 10.25 1.72 -25.20
N VAL A 98 9.46 1.02 -26.01
CA VAL A 98 9.30 1.31 -27.44
C VAL A 98 8.20 2.32 -27.70
N THR A 99 7.16 2.31 -26.86
CA THR A 99 5.92 3.05 -27.12
C THR A 99 6.00 4.50 -26.69
N TRP A 100 6.55 4.76 -25.49
CA TRP A 100 6.56 6.10 -24.91
C TRP A 100 7.81 6.90 -25.28
N SER A 101 7.62 8.16 -25.61
CA SER A 101 8.72 9.12 -25.73
C SER A 101 9.35 9.42 -24.35
N ILE A 102 10.52 10.07 -24.33
CA ILE A 102 11.15 10.55 -23.09
C ILE A 102 10.17 11.43 -22.28
N PHE A 103 9.35 12.24 -22.96
CA PHE A 103 8.31 13.05 -22.32
C PHE A 103 7.24 12.16 -21.67
N GLY A 104 6.72 11.17 -22.41
CA GLY A 104 5.72 10.22 -21.88
C GLY A 104 6.24 9.42 -20.69
N LEU A 105 7.48 8.93 -20.76
CA LEU A 105 8.14 8.25 -19.65
C LEU A 105 8.34 9.18 -18.45
N GLY A 106 8.70 10.45 -18.68
CA GLY A 106 8.77 11.45 -17.61
C GLY A 106 7.42 11.66 -16.91
N VAL A 107 6.31 11.68 -17.67
CA VAL A 107 4.96 11.78 -17.10
C VAL A 107 4.65 10.53 -16.26
N ILE A 108 4.93 9.32 -16.74
CA ILE A 108 4.76 8.07 -16.00
C ILE A 108 5.56 8.11 -14.70
N ALA A 109 6.82 8.56 -14.72
CA ALA A 109 7.65 8.68 -13.52
C ALA A 109 7.05 9.65 -12.50
N ILE A 110 6.56 10.82 -12.93
CA ILE A 110 5.93 11.81 -12.07
C ILE A 110 4.63 11.27 -11.46
N LEU A 111 3.77 10.61 -12.25
CA LEU A 111 2.54 9.99 -11.78
C LEU A 111 2.84 8.90 -10.74
N SER A 112 3.84 8.04 -11.00
CA SER A 112 4.30 7.00 -10.09
C SER A 112 4.90 7.57 -8.80
N PHE A 113 5.65 8.66 -8.88
CA PHE A 113 6.17 9.36 -7.71
C PHE A 113 5.05 9.90 -6.82
N ILE A 114 4.06 10.60 -7.42
CA ILE A 114 2.91 11.14 -6.68
C ILE A 114 2.08 10.02 -6.06
N GLY A 115 1.83 8.93 -6.82
CA GLY A 115 1.11 7.76 -6.34
C GLY A 115 1.83 7.01 -5.22
N GLY A 116 3.17 6.92 -5.30
CA GLY A 116 4.03 6.24 -4.33
C GLY A 116 4.15 6.96 -2.99
N LEU A 117 4.01 8.30 -2.95
CA LEU A 117 3.98 9.04 -1.68
C LEU A 117 2.84 8.60 -0.74
N GLY A 118 1.96 7.74 -1.23
CA GLY A 118 0.77 7.32 -0.52
C GLY A 118 -0.36 8.33 -0.67
N PHE A 119 -1.49 7.79 -0.98
CA PHE A 119 -2.69 8.55 -1.35
C PHE A 119 -3.06 9.69 -0.38
N MET A 120 -3.04 9.44 0.93
CA MET A 120 -3.41 10.45 1.91
C MET A 120 -2.38 11.57 2.02
N ILE A 121 -1.11 11.21 1.87
CA ILE A 121 0.02 12.14 2.00
C ILE A 121 0.19 12.92 0.70
N GLY A 122 0.14 12.24 -0.44
CA GLY A 122 0.27 12.86 -1.76
C GLY A 122 -0.87 13.83 -2.07
N ALA A 123 -2.11 13.46 -1.77
CA ALA A 123 -3.25 14.36 -1.94
C ALA A 123 -3.24 15.52 -0.94
N GLY A 124 -2.86 15.29 0.32
CA GLY A 124 -2.64 16.36 1.29
C GLY A 124 -1.55 17.34 0.86
N PHE A 125 -0.48 16.84 0.28
CA PHE A 125 0.64 17.62 -0.25
C PHE A 125 0.22 18.40 -1.50
N LEU A 126 -0.51 17.81 -2.45
CA LEU A 126 -1.06 18.50 -3.61
C LEU A 126 -2.03 19.62 -3.22
N ILE A 127 -2.92 19.37 -2.26
CA ILE A 127 -3.85 20.39 -1.75
C ILE A 127 -3.08 21.53 -1.09
N TYR A 128 -2.01 21.22 -0.35
CA TYR A 128 -1.16 22.24 0.28
C TYR A 128 -0.44 23.10 -0.77
N ILE A 129 0.13 22.48 -1.82
CA ILE A 129 0.82 23.22 -2.89
C ILE A 129 -0.14 24.06 -3.72
N LEU A 130 -1.26 23.45 -4.17
CA LEU A 130 -2.18 24.10 -5.12
C LEU A 130 -3.03 25.18 -4.48
N PHE A 131 -3.41 25.04 -3.24
CA PHE A 131 -4.36 25.92 -2.58
C PHE A 131 -3.79 26.73 -1.42
N GLY A 132 -2.54 26.52 -1.02
CA GLY A 132 -1.89 27.27 0.07
C GLY A 132 -2.64 27.22 1.42
N LYS A 133 -3.65 26.35 1.55
CA LYS A 133 -4.54 26.32 2.69
C LYS A 133 -3.95 25.48 3.82
N LYS A 134 -4.02 26.02 5.04
CA LYS A 134 -3.77 25.25 6.27
C LYS A 134 -4.68 24.04 6.27
N ILE A 135 -4.10 22.86 6.41
CA ILE A 135 -4.86 21.60 6.58
C ILE A 135 -5.86 21.77 7.73
N ASN A 136 -7.15 21.59 7.46
CA ASN A 136 -8.21 21.71 8.45
C ASN A 136 -8.09 20.63 9.54
N LEU A 137 -8.68 20.90 10.73
CA LEU A 137 -8.63 19.99 11.89
C LEU A 137 -9.11 18.58 11.55
N GLU A 138 -10.15 18.46 10.69
CA GLU A 138 -10.69 17.16 10.26
C GLU A 138 -9.74 16.40 9.31
N GLN A 139 -9.05 17.10 8.42
CA GLN A 139 -8.00 16.52 7.57
C GLN A 139 -6.79 16.09 8.42
N LYS A 140 -6.46 16.88 9.46
CA LYS A 140 -5.45 16.49 10.46
C LYS A 140 -5.88 15.24 11.22
N MET A 141 -7.17 15.10 11.56
CA MET A 141 -7.69 13.91 12.21
C MET A 141 -7.64 12.69 11.30
N LEU A 142 -7.96 12.80 10.01
CA LEU A 142 -7.86 11.70 9.06
C LEU A 142 -6.40 11.25 8.85
N ILE A 143 -5.48 12.21 8.71
CA ILE A 143 -4.05 11.92 8.65
C ILE A 143 -3.57 11.31 9.98
N ASN A 144 -4.04 11.85 11.10
CA ASN A 144 -3.72 11.30 12.42
C ASN A 144 -4.36 9.92 12.65
N GLU A 145 -5.56 9.67 12.18
CA GLU A 145 -6.23 8.37 12.30
C GLU A 145 -5.50 7.30 11.48
N SER A 146 -5.02 7.65 10.28
CA SER A 146 -4.16 6.77 9.49
C SER A 146 -2.76 6.57 10.11
N LEU A 147 -2.27 7.55 10.86
CA LEU A 147 -0.97 7.50 11.56
C LEU A 147 -1.09 6.97 13.00
N SER A 148 -2.23 7.18 13.69
CA SER A 148 -2.38 6.92 15.12
C SER A 148 -2.46 5.44 15.47
N ASP A 149 -2.90 4.59 14.55
CA ASP A 149 -2.88 3.14 14.75
C ASP A 149 -1.45 2.58 14.81
N SER A 150 -0.45 3.37 14.41
CA SER A 150 0.91 2.90 14.21
C SER A 150 1.99 3.63 15.01
N THR A 151 1.73 4.82 15.57
CA THR A 151 2.79 5.64 16.15
C THR A 151 2.56 6.00 17.62
N PRO A 152 3.62 6.02 18.47
CA PRO A 152 3.54 6.52 19.84
C PRO A 152 3.02 7.97 19.88
N SER A 153 2.20 8.30 20.87
CA SER A 153 1.50 9.59 21.02
C SER A 153 2.37 10.86 20.92
N LYS A 154 3.68 10.73 21.07
CA LYS A 154 4.64 11.84 20.88
C LYS A 154 4.70 12.37 19.44
N TYR A 155 4.43 11.53 18.44
CA TYR A 155 4.50 11.94 17.02
C TYR A 155 3.17 12.52 16.52
N VAL A 156 2.05 12.10 17.13
CA VAL A 156 0.72 12.61 16.82
C VAL A 156 0.58 14.10 17.23
N ALA A 157 1.33 14.55 18.22
CA ALA A 157 1.33 15.95 18.70
C ALA A 157 2.15 16.90 17.79
N SER A 158 3.07 16.39 16.96
CA SER A 158 3.76 17.24 15.96
C SER A 158 2.80 17.55 14.83
N SER A 159 2.81 18.77 14.30
CA SER A 159 1.89 19.19 13.24
C SER A 159 1.90 18.19 12.09
N SER A 160 0.73 17.69 11.68
CA SER A 160 0.56 16.67 10.62
C SER A 160 1.34 17.01 9.32
N ILE A 161 1.52 18.31 9.04
CA ILE A 161 2.33 18.81 7.92
C ILE A 161 3.80 18.38 8.04
N ARG A 162 4.38 18.44 9.24
CA ARG A 162 5.81 18.09 9.43
C ARG A 162 6.06 16.61 9.12
N VAL A 163 5.13 15.73 9.47
CA VAL A 163 5.22 14.30 9.14
C VAL A 163 5.16 14.09 7.63
N VAL A 164 4.21 14.76 6.94
CA VAL A 164 4.08 14.71 5.48
C VAL A 164 5.37 15.18 4.78
N LEU A 165 5.92 16.31 5.22
CA LEU A 165 7.18 16.84 4.66
C LEU A 165 8.36 15.89 4.92
N ASN A 166 8.45 15.29 6.09
CA ASN A 166 9.52 14.33 6.38
C ASN A 166 9.43 13.09 5.49
N ILE A 167 8.22 12.55 5.24
CA ILE A 167 8.01 11.44 4.32
C ILE A 167 8.47 11.84 2.91
N PHE A 168 8.07 13.01 2.45
CA PHE A 168 8.47 13.55 1.15
C PHE A 168 10.01 13.66 1.01
N TYR A 169 10.69 14.25 2.00
CA TYR A 169 12.13 14.37 1.98
C TYR A 169 12.85 13.01 2.01
N ILE A 170 12.38 12.08 2.84
CA ILE A 170 12.97 10.73 2.90
C ILE A 170 12.79 10.01 1.56
N SER A 171 11.60 10.07 0.95
CA SER A 171 11.37 9.50 -0.36
C SER A 171 12.33 10.05 -1.42
N ILE A 172 12.48 11.38 -1.49
CA ILE A 172 13.37 12.00 -2.46
C ILE A 172 14.82 11.60 -2.22
N ILE A 173 15.28 11.63 -0.96
CA ILE A 173 16.67 11.27 -0.63
C ILE A 173 16.97 9.84 -1.05
N LEU A 174 16.10 8.89 -0.73
CA LEU A 174 16.30 7.49 -1.09
C LEU A 174 16.30 7.27 -2.60
N GLN A 175 15.44 7.99 -3.34
CA GLN A 175 15.41 7.92 -4.80
C GLN A 175 16.63 8.57 -5.45
N ILE A 176 17.12 9.69 -4.92
CA ILE A 176 18.37 10.31 -5.41
C ILE A 176 19.55 9.37 -5.17
N VAL A 177 19.66 8.79 -3.97
CA VAL A 177 20.72 7.82 -3.65
C VAL A 177 20.63 6.61 -4.58
N GLY A 178 19.43 6.08 -4.81
CA GLY A 178 19.19 4.99 -5.75
C GLY A 178 19.61 5.35 -7.18
N ALA A 179 19.23 6.53 -7.67
CA ALA A 179 19.59 6.99 -9.00
C ALA A 179 21.12 7.14 -9.17
N VAL A 180 21.82 7.68 -8.16
CA VAL A 180 23.29 7.77 -8.17
C VAL A 180 23.93 6.38 -8.20
N LEU A 181 23.43 5.44 -7.38
CA LEU A 181 23.93 4.07 -7.39
C LEU A 181 23.69 3.37 -8.73
N PHE A 182 22.50 3.50 -9.32
CA PHE A 182 22.24 2.98 -10.67
C PHE A 182 23.17 3.59 -11.70
N TYR A 183 23.35 4.89 -11.69
CA TYR A 183 24.27 5.57 -12.60
C TYR A 183 25.70 5.02 -12.50
N LEU A 184 26.24 4.87 -11.30
CA LEU A 184 27.60 4.36 -11.08
C LEU A 184 27.80 2.93 -11.57
N PHE A 185 26.86 2.03 -11.24
CA PHE A 185 26.95 0.61 -11.63
C PHE A 185 26.54 0.34 -13.09
N TRP A 186 25.82 1.25 -13.74
CA TRP A 186 25.49 1.17 -15.17
C TRP A 186 26.62 1.61 -16.09
N ILE A 187 27.46 2.55 -15.63
CA ILE A 187 28.65 2.97 -16.41
C ILE A 187 29.58 1.78 -16.70
N GLU A 188 29.64 0.83 -15.77
CA GLU A 188 30.52 -0.35 -15.87
C GLU A 188 29.94 -1.45 -16.78
N GLY A 189 28.68 -1.34 -17.23
CA GLY A 189 27.98 -2.35 -18.03
C GLY A 189 27.64 -1.85 -19.45
N ASP A 190 27.84 -2.72 -20.45
CA ASP A 190 27.41 -2.50 -21.86
C ASP A 190 25.88 -2.64 -21.99
N ILE A 191 25.12 -1.74 -21.38
CA ILE A 191 23.66 -1.76 -21.45
C ILE A 191 23.19 -0.77 -22.51
N ASN A 192 22.29 -1.25 -23.39
CA ASN A 192 21.71 -0.46 -24.48
C ASN A 192 20.88 0.70 -23.92
N ASN A 193 21.42 1.91 -23.94
CA ASN A 193 20.83 3.11 -23.34
C ASN A 193 20.04 3.91 -24.38
N GLN A 194 18.82 3.50 -24.72
CA GLN A 194 17.98 4.21 -25.71
C GLN A 194 17.65 5.65 -25.30
N HIS A 195 17.47 5.91 -24.01
CA HIS A 195 17.03 7.22 -23.50
C HIS A 195 18.12 8.00 -22.73
N GLY A 196 19.33 7.46 -22.68
CA GLY A 196 20.46 8.05 -21.96
C GLY A 196 20.55 7.56 -20.49
N LEU A 197 21.80 7.33 -20.05
CA LEU A 197 22.12 6.71 -18.79
C LEU A 197 21.53 7.45 -17.56
N ILE A 198 21.57 8.78 -17.57
CA ILE A 198 21.06 9.61 -16.46
C ILE A 198 19.54 9.46 -16.32
N PHE A 199 18.82 9.53 -17.44
CA PHE A 199 17.35 9.40 -17.42
C PHE A 199 16.93 8.01 -16.96
N ASN A 200 17.56 6.96 -17.49
CA ASN A 200 17.27 5.58 -17.12
C ASN A 200 17.53 5.35 -15.63
N SER A 201 18.64 5.87 -15.07
CA SER A 201 18.96 5.75 -13.65
C SER A 201 17.93 6.41 -12.74
N ILE A 202 17.47 7.62 -13.12
CA ILE A 202 16.44 8.35 -12.37
C ILE A 202 15.10 7.61 -12.47
N PHE A 203 14.68 7.23 -13.67
CA PHE A 203 13.42 6.54 -13.91
C PHE A 203 13.36 5.22 -13.13
N HIS A 204 14.39 4.38 -13.26
CA HIS A 204 14.45 3.08 -12.60
C HIS A 204 14.47 3.22 -11.07
N SER A 205 15.15 4.22 -10.53
CA SER A 205 15.14 4.53 -9.09
C SER A 205 13.74 4.94 -8.59
N ILE A 206 13.04 5.81 -9.34
CA ILE A 206 11.67 6.21 -9.03
C ILE A 206 10.74 5.00 -9.10
N SER A 207 10.81 4.23 -10.18
CA SER A 207 9.99 3.04 -10.39
C SER A 207 10.21 1.99 -9.29
N SER A 208 11.47 1.72 -8.93
CA SER A 208 11.83 0.72 -7.92
C SER A 208 11.39 1.13 -6.52
N PHE A 209 11.72 2.35 -6.06
CA PHE A 209 11.36 2.80 -4.71
C PHE A 209 9.85 2.88 -4.50
N ASN A 210 9.13 3.37 -5.51
CA ASN A 210 7.67 3.44 -5.44
C ASN A 210 7.00 2.09 -5.71
N GLY A 211 7.74 1.06 -6.13
CA GLY A 211 7.19 -0.24 -6.48
C GLY A 211 6.32 -0.19 -7.74
N ALA A 212 6.56 0.79 -8.61
CA ALA A 212 5.73 1.01 -9.80
C ALA A 212 5.91 -0.07 -10.87
N GLY A 213 7.08 -0.74 -10.91
CA GLY A 213 7.31 -1.86 -11.82
C GLY A 213 7.40 -1.52 -13.29
N PHE A 214 7.29 -0.23 -13.67
CA PHE A 214 7.54 0.17 -15.05
C PHE A 214 9.01 0.01 -15.39
N ASP A 215 9.28 -0.73 -16.43
CA ASP A 215 10.61 -0.93 -16.96
C ASP A 215 10.77 -0.30 -18.34
N ILE A 216 11.95 0.29 -18.55
CA ILE A 216 12.39 0.89 -19.81
C ILE A 216 13.66 0.23 -20.33
N LEU A 217 14.02 -0.93 -19.78
CA LEU A 217 15.24 -1.69 -20.03
C LEU A 217 14.93 -3.07 -20.59
N ALA A 218 13.68 -3.37 -20.87
CA ALA A 218 13.26 -4.65 -21.41
C ALA A 218 13.94 -4.89 -22.77
N ASP A 219 14.62 -6.03 -22.88
CA ASP A 219 15.29 -6.48 -24.10
C ASP A 219 14.47 -7.48 -24.92
N GLY A 220 13.19 -7.64 -24.60
CA GLY A 220 12.26 -8.55 -25.27
C GLY A 220 12.44 -10.03 -24.90
N ASN A 221 13.29 -10.36 -23.92
CA ASN A 221 13.60 -11.75 -23.55
C ASN A 221 12.73 -12.32 -22.41
N GLY A 222 11.51 -11.80 -22.22
CA GLY A 222 10.49 -12.40 -21.35
C GLY A 222 10.47 -11.93 -19.90
N GLY A 223 11.48 -11.21 -19.40
CA GLY A 223 11.48 -10.57 -18.09
C GLY A 223 11.38 -9.05 -18.19
N SER A 224 10.80 -8.36 -17.20
CA SER A 224 10.70 -6.91 -17.26
C SER A 224 12.05 -6.19 -17.11
N ILE A 225 13.05 -6.84 -16.51
CA ILE A 225 14.42 -6.28 -16.35
C ILE A 225 15.49 -7.23 -16.87
N GLY A 226 15.22 -7.86 -18.01
CA GLY A 226 16.12 -8.84 -18.63
C GLY A 226 17.53 -8.32 -18.85
N SER A 227 17.68 -7.06 -19.28
CA SER A 227 18.99 -6.45 -19.57
C SER A 227 19.92 -6.32 -18.36
N ILE A 228 19.39 -6.30 -17.12
CA ILE A 228 20.20 -6.19 -15.90
C ILE A 228 20.35 -7.49 -15.10
N THR A 229 19.81 -8.60 -15.61
CA THR A 229 19.89 -9.91 -14.92
C THR A 229 21.30 -10.34 -14.60
N ASN A 230 22.25 -10.08 -15.49
CA ASN A 230 23.65 -10.42 -15.30
C ASN A 230 24.38 -9.51 -14.31
N ASN A 231 23.80 -8.39 -13.90
CA ASN A 231 24.43 -7.46 -12.97
C ASN A 231 23.79 -7.56 -11.58
N THR A 232 24.38 -8.40 -10.73
CA THR A 232 23.91 -8.65 -9.35
C THR A 232 23.81 -7.36 -8.52
N ASN A 233 24.67 -6.36 -8.77
CA ASN A 233 24.63 -5.11 -8.03
C ASN A 233 23.35 -4.31 -8.35
N LEU A 234 22.98 -4.23 -9.61
CA LEU A 234 21.77 -3.54 -10.03
C LEU A 234 20.51 -4.22 -9.49
N LEU A 235 20.46 -5.57 -9.55
CA LEU A 235 19.36 -6.34 -8.94
C LEU A 235 19.26 -6.10 -7.43
N THR A 236 20.41 -6.07 -6.73
CA THR A 236 20.42 -5.83 -5.29
C THR A 236 19.92 -4.42 -4.94
N ILE A 237 20.34 -3.39 -5.68
CA ILE A 237 19.89 -2.00 -5.48
C ILE A 237 18.39 -1.91 -5.72
N THR A 238 17.88 -2.49 -6.82
CA THR A 238 16.44 -2.57 -7.12
C THR A 238 15.68 -3.21 -5.97
N ALA A 239 16.12 -4.38 -5.50
CA ALA A 239 15.49 -5.10 -4.39
C ALA A 239 15.48 -4.28 -3.09
N ILE A 240 16.58 -3.61 -2.74
CA ILE A 240 16.66 -2.76 -1.54
C ILE A 240 15.69 -1.58 -1.64
N LEU A 241 15.60 -0.91 -2.79
CA LEU A 241 14.68 0.20 -2.97
C LEU A 241 13.22 -0.25 -2.85
N ILE A 242 12.84 -1.35 -3.49
CA ILE A 242 11.50 -1.94 -3.37
C ILE A 242 11.19 -2.30 -1.91
N PHE A 243 12.11 -2.93 -1.22
CA PHE A 243 11.94 -3.31 0.19
C PHE A 243 11.72 -2.08 1.08
N LEU A 244 12.53 -1.02 0.92
CA LEU A 244 12.40 0.23 1.68
C LEU A 244 11.06 0.92 1.40
N GLY A 245 10.60 0.95 0.15
CA GLY A 245 9.30 1.49 -0.19
C GLY A 245 8.13 0.68 0.40
N SER A 246 8.25 -0.66 0.41
CA SER A 246 7.17 -1.56 0.83
C SER A 246 7.04 -1.73 2.34
N ILE A 247 8.07 -1.48 3.14
CA ILE A 247 8.02 -1.68 4.60
C ILE A 247 7.13 -0.67 5.32
N GLY A 248 6.97 0.53 4.75
CA GLY A 248 6.12 1.60 5.29
C GLY A 248 6.87 2.69 6.04
N TYR A 249 6.47 3.93 5.79
CA TYR A 249 7.13 5.12 6.35
C TYR A 249 7.16 5.15 7.89
N PRO A 250 6.13 4.73 8.65
CA PRO A 250 6.19 4.70 10.11
C PRO A 250 7.33 3.84 10.64
N ILE A 251 7.62 2.72 9.97
CA ILE A 251 8.70 1.82 10.35
C ILE A 251 10.06 2.46 10.09
N ILE A 252 10.22 3.12 8.95
CA ILE A 252 11.46 3.85 8.61
C ILE A 252 11.72 4.97 9.62
N PHE A 253 10.68 5.72 10.02
CA PHE A 253 10.80 6.78 11.03
C PHE A 253 11.20 6.23 12.38
N GLU A 254 10.50 5.21 12.87
CA GLU A 254 10.78 4.61 14.17
C GLU A 254 12.20 4.02 14.21
N PHE A 255 12.63 3.40 13.11
CA PHE A 255 13.99 2.88 12.97
C PHE A 255 15.04 3.99 13.01
N SER A 256 14.83 5.07 12.25
CA SER A 256 15.76 6.21 12.18
C SER A 256 15.92 6.90 13.54
N GLU A 257 14.82 7.09 14.29
CA GLU A 257 14.85 7.67 15.63
C GLU A 257 15.55 6.76 16.65
N ASN A 258 15.29 5.47 16.59
CA ASN A 258 15.94 4.51 17.47
C ASN A 258 17.46 4.43 17.22
N ILE A 259 17.88 4.49 15.96
CA ILE A 259 19.29 4.60 15.58
C ILE A 259 19.92 5.87 16.17
N LYS A 260 19.25 7.02 16.01
CA LYS A 260 19.72 8.28 16.56
C LYS A 260 19.88 8.25 18.08
N LEU A 261 18.91 7.68 18.80
CA LEU A 261 18.98 7.49 20.25
C LEU A 261 20.12 6.54 20.64
N PHE A 262 20.34 5.50 19.87
CA PHE A 262 21.46 4.57 20.06
C PHE A 262 22.82 5.28 19.96
N PHE A 263 23.05 6.07 18.92
CA PHE A 263 24.29 6.83 18.75
C PHE A 263 24.44 7.97 19.79
N GLN A 264 23.35 8.49 20.36
CA GLN A 264 23.38 9.45 21.45
C GLN A 264 23.59 8.79 22.84
N SER A 265 23.86 7.48 22.90
CA SER A 265 24.01 6.69 24.15
C SER A 265 22.76 6.76 25.08
N LYS A 266 21.59 7.01 24.50
CA LYS A 266 20.31 7.07 25.20
C LYS A 266 19.53 5.76 25.11
N TYR A 267 20.20 4.63 25.34
CA TYR A 267 19.64 3.28 25.14
C TYR A 267 18.33 3.02 25.91
N LYS A 268 18.17 3.61 27.12
CA LYS A 268 16.93 3.48 27.92
C LYS A 268 15.70 4.13 27.28
N GLN A 269 15.89 4.98 26.28
CA GLN A 269 14.80 5.67 25.57
C GLN A 269 14.44 4.97 24.24
N VAL A 270 15.17 3.93 23.84
CA VAL A 270 14.83 3.13 22.66
C VAL A 270 13.52 2.40 22.90
N PHE A 271 12.53 2.66 22.08
CA PHE A 271 11.21 2.07 22.15
C PHE A 271 10.83 1.45 20.82
N ILE A 272 10.41 0.20 20.87
CA ILE A 272 9.95 -0.53 19.69
C ILE A 272 8.45 -0.77 19.81
N SER A 273 7.68 -0.16 18.91
CA SER A 273 6.21 -0.26 18.90
C SER A 273 5.73 -1.67 18.55
N LEU A 274 4.48 -2.00 18.89
CA LEU A 274 3.86 -3.25 18.49
C LEU A 274 3.78 -3.35 16.96
N ASN A 275 3.40 -2.25 16.31
CA ASN A 275 3.31 -2.18 14.85
C ASN A 275 4.65 -2.47 14.17
N PHE A 276 5.75 -1.90 14.66
CA PHE A 276 7.09 -2.20 14.15
C PHE A 276 7.39 -3.70 14.23
N LYS A 277 7.17 -4.32 15.41
CA LYS A 277 7.42 -5.75 15.60
C LYS A 277 6.58 -6.61 14.66
N VAL A 278 5.30 -6.30 14.54
CA VAL A 278 4.35 -7.02 13.67
C VAL A 278 4.79 -6.91 12.21
N VAL A 279 5.04 -5.70 11.72
CA VAL A 279 5.38 -5.49 10.30
C VAL A 279 6.72 -6.14 9.96
N VAL A 280 7.76 -5.89 10.75
CA VAL A 280 9.09 -6.42 10.45
C VAL A 280 9.11 -7.94 10.54
N PHE A 281 8.58 -8.52 11.62
CA PHE A 281 8.59 -9.97 11.83
C PHE A 281 7.79 -10.70 10.74
N THR A 282 6.59 -10.24 10.44
CA THR A 282 5.75 -10.89 9.42
C THR A 282 6.31 -10.70 8.01
N THR A 283 6.89 -9.52 7.71
CA THR A 283 7.55 -9.30 6.41
C THR A 283 8.71 -10.27 6.22
N ILE A 284 9.55 -10.46 7.25
CA ILE A 284 10.68 -11.42 7.19
C ILE A 284 10.17 -12.84 6.95
N ILE A 285 9.11 -13.27 7.65
CA ILE A 285 8.52 -14.60 7.44
C ILE A 285 8.02 -14.75 6.00
N ILE A 286 7.31 -13.77 5.48
CA ILE A 286 6.77 -13.80 4.11
C ILE A 286 7.92 -13.86 3.09
N LEU A 287 8.98 -13.07 3.29
CA LEU A 287 10.14 -13.09 2.40
C LEU A 287 10.87 -14.44 2.41
N ILE A 288 11.10 -15.01 3.59
CA ILE A 288 11.74 -16.32 3.71
C ILE A 288 10.88 -17.41 3.07
N THR A 289 9.57 -17.39 3.34
CA THR A 289 8.63 -18.39 2.76
C THR A 289 8.57 -18.26 1.24
N GLY A 290 8.48 -17.04 0.71
CA GLY A 290 8.47 -16.79 -0.73
C GLY A 290 9.78 -17.20 -1.40
N MET A 291 10.92 -16.84 -0.82
CA MET A 291 12.25 -17.24 -1.30
C MET A 291 12.40 -18.77 -1.35
N LEU A 292 12.11 -19.46 -0.25
CA LEU A 292 12.26 -20.92 -0.18
C LEU A 292 11.31 -21.61 -1.17
N GLN A 293 10.06 -21.18 -1.24
CA GLN A 293 9.10 -21.77 -2.16
C GLN A 293 9.54 -21.59 -3.62
N PHE A 294 9.94 -20.36 -4.01
CA PHE A 294 10.42 -20.10 -5.36
C PHE A 294 11.69 -20.93 -5.67
N LEU A 295 12.66 -20.94 -4.75
CA LEU A 295 13.89 -21.67 -4.92
C LEU A 295 13.66 -23.18 -5.11
N PHE A 296 12.81 -23.80 -4.29
CA PHE A 296 12.56 -25.24 -4.37
C PHE A 296 11.69 -25.61 -5.57
N ALA A 297 10.67 -24.83 -5.88
CA ALA A 297 9.76 -25.13 -6.98
C ALA A 297 10.42 -24.95 -8.35
N GLU A 298 11.23 -23.90 -8.53
CA GLU A 298 11.85 -23.58 -9.81
C GLU A 298 13.29 -24.11 -9.95
N TRP A 299 13.83 -24.83 -8.94
CA TRP A 299 15.23 -25.30 -8.92
C TRP A 299 15.68 -26.02 -10.19
N SER A 300 14.82 -26.88 -10.74
CA SER A 300 15.07 -27.70 -11.92
C SER A 300 14.37 -27.22 -13.18
N ASN A 301 13.60 -26.14 -13.10
CA ASN A 301 12.89 -25.59 -14.25
C ASN A 301 13.87 -24.88 -15.20
N GLN A 302 14.20 -25.54 -16.31
CA GLN A 302 15.14 -25.02 -17.30
C GLN A 302 14.64 -23.77 -18.04
N LEU A 303 13.33 -23.52 -18.04
CA LEU A 303 12.73 -22.35 -18.66
C LEU A 303 12.81 -21.09 -17.80
N THR A 304 13.18 -21.25 -16.51
CA THR A 304 13.31 -20.15 -15.54
C THR A 304 14.73 -20.06 -15.00
N ILE A 305 14.99 -20.61 -13.81
CA ILE A 305 16.29 -20.52 -13.13
C ILE A 305 17.11 -21.82 -13.18
N GLY A 306 16.59 -22.90 -13.79
CA GLY A 306 17.21 -24.23 -13.70
C GLY A 306 18.63 -24.32 -14.26
N LEU A 307 18.94 -23.52 -15.30
CA LEU A 307 20.27 -23.49 -15.93
C LEU A 307 21.27 -22.56 -15.23
N GLU A 308 20.79 -21.73 -14.28
CA GLU A 308 21.60 -20.76 -13.57
C GLU A 308 22.55 -21.41 -12.54
N SER A 309 23.60 -20.69 -12.17
CA SER A 309 24.48 -21.09 -11.07
C SER A 309 23.72 -21.13 -9.75
N THR A 310 24.15 -21.96 -8.79
CA THR A 310 23.51 -22.05 -7.46
C THR A 310 23.44 -20.68 -6.77
N GLN A 311 24.47 -19.85 -6.94
CA GLN A 311 24.49 -18.49 -6.39
C GLN A 311 23.41 -17.62 -7.02
N ASN A 312 23.27 -17.62 -8.34
CA ASN A 312 22.24 -16.87 -9.05
C ASN A 312 20.83 -17.35 -8.69
N LYS A 313 20.61 -18.66 -8.57
CA LYS A 313 19.32 -19.23 -8.13
C LYS A 313 18.87 -18.64 -6.79
N ILE A 314 19.79 -18.52 -5.83
CA ILE A 314 19.48 -17.93 -4.52
C ILE A 314 19.17 -16.44 -4.65
N ILE A 315 19.99 -15.68 -5.38
CA ILE A 315 19.80 -14.23 -5.58
C ILE A 315 18.47 -13.97 -6.27
N TYR A 316 18.15 -14.70 -7.32
CA TYR A 316 16.90 -14.56 -8.06
C TYR A 316 15.69 -14.93 -7.19
N SER A 317 15.78 -15.97 -6.37
CA SER A 317 14.72 -16.34 -5.44
C SER A 317 14.46 -15.26 -4.38
N VAL A 318 15.52 -14.64 -3.83
CA VAL A 318 15.40 -13.49 -2.91
C VAL A 318 14.78 -12.30 -3.63
N PHE A 319 15.23 -12.02 -4.85
CA PHE A 319 14.69 -10.94 -5.65
C PHE A 319 13.18 -11.11 -5.89
N HIS A 320 12.72 -12.28 -6.36
CA HIS A 320 11.30 -12.55 -6.58
C HIS A 320 10.47 -12.52 -5.30
N ALA A 321 11.02 -12.93 -4.16
CA ALA A 321 10.34 -12.79 -2.88
C ALA A 321 10.10 -11.31 -2.50
N ILE A 322 11.04 -10.41 -2.83
CA ILE A 322 10.93 -8.97 -2.57
C ILE A 322 9.99 -8.31 -3.59
N THR A 323 10.13 -8.63 -4.89
CA THR A 323 9.34 -8.01 -5.97
C THR A 323 7.88 -8.44 -5.99
N ARG A 324 7.46 -9.36 -5.10
CA ARG A 324 6.04 -9.66 -4.88
C ARG A 324 5.16 -8.42 -4.61
N THR A 325 5.75 -7.27 -4.32
CA THR A 325 5.07 -5.99 -4.09
C THR A 325 5.37 -4.94 -5.16
N ALA A 326 6.07 -5.33 -6.23
CA ALA A 326 6.47 -4.46 -7.34
C ALA A 326 6.57 -5.29 -8.63
N GLY A 327 6.27 -4.70 -9.77
CA GLY A 327 6.14 -5.38 -11.06
C GLY A 327 7.44 -5.82 -11.75
N PHE A 328 8.57 -5.82 -11.06
CA PHE A 328 9.83 -6.23 -11.64
C PHE A 328 10.02 -7.74 -11.62
N SER A 329 10.37 -8.30 -12.78
CA SER A 329 10.63 -9.73 -12.97
C SER A 329 11.90 -9.96 -13.77
N ILE A 330 12.65 -11.00 -13.40
CA ILE A 330 13.83 -11.48 -14.14
C ILE A 330 13.45 -12.62 -15.08
N ILE A 331 12.29 -13.23 -14.87
CA ILE A 331 11.78 -14.39 -15.60
C ILE A 331 10.40 -14.08 -16.16
N ASP A 332 10.01 -14.86 -17.17
CA ASP A 332 8.65 -14.87 -17.68
C ASP A 332 7.74 -15.69 -16.75
N TYR A 333 6.72 -15.04 -16.20
CA TYR A 333 5.75 -15.69 -15.31
C TYR A 333 4.80 -16.66 -16.01
N ASP A 334 4.78 -16.70 -17.34
CA ASP A 334 4.05 -17.72 -18.08
C ASP A 334 4.76 -19.09 -18.02
N LEU A 335 6.09 -19.09 -17.86
CA LEU A 335 6.93 -20.28 -17.88
C LEU A 335 7.15 -20.94 -16.51
N ILE A 336 6.63 -20.35 -15.41
CA ILE A 336 6.75 -20.89 -14.06
C ILE A 336 5.80 -22.06 -13.81
N HIS A 337 6.16 -22.90 -12.84
CA HIS A 337 5.27 -24.00 -12.40
C HIS A 337 3.97 -23.48 -11.75
N ASN A 338 2.89 -24.25 -11.88
CA ASN A 338 1.59 -23.92 -11.27
C ASN A 338 1.67 -23.72 -9.75
N SER A 339 2.53 -24.45 -9.05
CA SER A 339 2.76 -24.27 -7.61
C SER A 339 3.35 -22.89 -7.31
N THR A 340 4.29 -22.42 -8.12
CA THR A 340 4.89 -21.09 -8.01
C THR A 340 3.87 -20.01 -8.33
N THR A 341 3.05 -20.21 -9.38
CA THR A 341 1.97 -19.28 -9.73
C THR A 341 1.01 -19.05 -8.56
N VAL A 342 0.49 -20.13 -7.95
CA VAL A 342 -0.44 -20.03 -6.82
C VAL A 342 0.20 -19.34 -5.61
N THR A 343 1.44 -19.69 -5.29
CA THR A 343 2.15 -19.08 -4.17
C THR A 343 2.45 -17.61 -4.44
N THR A 344 2.86 -17.26 -5.66
CA THR A 344 3.08 -15.85 -6.05
C THR A 344 1.79 -15.05 -5.95
N MET A 345 0.65 -15.59 -6.40
CA MET A 345 -0.66 -14.95 -6.20
C MET A 345 -0.98 -14.72 -4.72
N ALA A 346 -0.73 -15.71 -3.85
CA ALA A 346 -0.92 -15.55 -2.42
C ALA A 346 0.02 -14.48 -1.81
N LEU A 347 1.25 -14.40 -2.28
CA LEU A 347 2.23 -13.39 -1.85
C LEU A 347 1.86 -11.99 -2.37
N MET A 348 1.39 -11.85 -3.60
CA MET A 348 0.92 -10.58 -4.19
C MET A 348 -0.32 -10.04 -3.48
N PHE A 349 -1.24 -10.92 -3.06
CA PHE A 349 -2.43 -10.55 -2.31
C PHE A 349 -2.09 -9.85 -0.99
N VAL A 350 -0.97 -10.22 -0.36
CA VAL A 350 -0.45 -9.60 0.86
C VAL A 350 0.56 -8.53 0.48
N GLY A 351 0.19 -7.28 0.55
CA GLY A 351 1.08 -6.15 0.25
C GLY A 351 2.13 -5.88 1.32
N GLY A 352 2.48 -4.62 1.49
CA GLY A 352 3.49 -4.16 2.44
C GLY A 352 2.93 -3.72 3.81
N GLY A 353 3.75 -2.97 4.55
CA GLY A 353 3.36 -2.33 5.81
C GLY A 353 2.31 -1.25 5.64
N SER A 354 1.73 -0.80 6.74
CA SER A 354 0.81 0.35 6.73
C SER A 354 1.53 1.60 6.27
N LEU A 355 0.86 2.44 5.45
CA LEU A 355 1.44 3.65 4.85
C LEU A 355 2.71 3.35 4.02
N SER A 356 2.74 2.22 3.33
CA SER A 356 3.76 1.87 2.35
C SER A 356 3.29 2.16 0.92
N VAL A 357 4.21 2.08 -0.02
CA VAL A 357 3.91 2.17 -1.44
C VAL A 357 3.17 0.94 -1.98
N ALA A 358 3.26 -0.22 -1.34
CA ALA A 358 2.59 -1.44 -1.77
C ALA A 358 1.07 -1.38 -1.58
N GLY A 359 0.31 -1.95 -2.50
CA GLY A 359 -1.15 -2.09 -2.45
C GLY A 359 -1.62 -3.33 -1.68
N GLY A 360 -2.78 -3.89 -2.02
CA GLY A 360 -3.32 -5.11 -1.44
C GLY A 360 -3.65 -5.01 0.05
N ILE A 361 -3.90 -6.16 0.70
CA ILE A 361 -4.10 -6.20 2.14
C ILE A 361 -2.76 -6.00 2.86
N LYS A 362 -2.77 -5.22 3.95
CA LYS A 362 -1.53 -4.91 4.66
C LYS A 362 -1.05 -6.10 5.51
N VAL A 363 0.28 -6.21 5.66
CA VAL A 363 0.93 -7.24 6.48
C VAL A 363 0.32 -7.31 7.88
N GLY A 364 -0.01 -6.17 8.50
CA GLY A 364 -0.67 -6.11 9.80
C GLY A 364 -2.06 -6.77 9.80
N THR A 365 -2.84 -6.60 8.73
CA THR A 365 -4.16 -7.25 8.58
C THR A 365 -4.03 -8.77 8.56
N LEU A 366 -3.10 -9.30 7.76
CA LEU A 366 -2.82 -10.74 7.73
C LEU A 366 -2.39 -11.26 9.11
N THR A 367 -1.47 -10.54 9.77
CA THR A 367 -0.99 -10.95 11.10
C THR A 367 -2.09 -11.03 12.13
N ILE A 368 -3.02 -10.06 12.14
CA ILE A 368 -4.15 -10.04 13.07
C ILE A 368 -5.09 -11.22 12.81
N ILE A 369 -5.34 -11.56 11.53
CA ILE A 369 -6.19 -12.71 11.16
C ILE A 369 -5.54 -14.03 11.61
N LEU A 370 -4.25 -14.20 11.32
CA LEU A 370 -3.51 -15.39 11.73
C LEU A 370 -3.45 -15.52 13.26
N ALA A 371 -3.23 -14.40 13.96
CA ALA A 371 -3.23 -14.40 15.43
C ALA A 371 -4.61 -14.74 16.01
N ALA A 372 -5.69 -14.24 15.37
CA ALA A 372 -7.05 -14.58 15.77
C ALA A 372 -7.33 -16.08 15.59
N LEU A 373 -6.94 -16.63 14.45
CA LEU A 373 -7.09 -18.06 14.14
C LEU A 373 -6.32 -18.92 15.15
N ILE A 374 -5.05 -18.61 15.39
CA ILE A 374 -4.21 -19.32 16.37
C ILE A 374 -4.78 -19.22 17.78
N SER A 375 -5.23 -18.02 18.20
CA SER A 375 -5.83 -17.83 19.54
C SER A 375 -7.10 -18.64 19.70
N THR A 376 -7.94 -18.73 18.66
CA THR A 376 -9.16 -19.53 18.66
C THR A 376 -8.85 -21.04 18.76
N ILE A 377 -7.88 -21.54 17.97
CA ILE A 377 -7.43 -22.93 18.03
C ILE A 377 -6.88 -23.27 19.43
N MET A 378 -6.18 -22.33 20.06
CA MET A 378 -5.63 -22.50 21.41
C MET A 378 -6.68 -22.33 22.53
N GLY A 379 -7.95 -22.06 22.20
CA GLY A 379 -9.02 -21.82 23.18
C GLY A 379 -8.85 -20.55 24.02
N LYS A 380 -8.09 -19.56 23.53
CA LYS A 380 -7.90 -18.28 24.24
C LYS A 380 -9.05 -17.33 23.98
N GLU A 381 -9.56 -16.69 25.04
CA GLU A 381 -10.62 -15.69 24.91
C GLU A 381 -10.14 -14.38 24.26
N GLU A 382 -8.87 -14.04 24.45
CA GLU A 382 -8.25 -12.82 23.95
C GLU A 382 -7.15 -13.11 22.93
N ILE A 383 -7.11 -12.27 21.90
CA ILE A 383 -6.06 -12.32 20.87
C ILE A 383 -4.86 -11.54 21.39
N THR A 384 -3.72 -12.21 21.58
CA THR A 384 -2.50 -11.58 22.07
C THR A 384 -1.37 -11.66 21.03
N LEU A 385 -0.71 -10.53 20.78
CA LEU A 385 0.49 -10.41 19.95
C LEU A 385 1.59 -9.71 20.74
N PHE A 386 2.78 -10.33 20.81
CA PHE A 386 3.94 -9.77 21.52
C PHE A 386 3.60 -9.29 22.95
N LYS A 387 2.81 -10.07 23.70
CA LYS A 387 2.33 -9.79 25.06
C LYS A 387 1.39 -8.57 25.15
N ARG A 388 0.72 -8.20 24.07
CA ARG A 388 -0.31 -7.14 24.04
C ARG A 388 -1.60 -7.69 23.46
N THR A 389 -2.72 -7.31 24.04
CA THR A 389 -4.07 -7.73 23.61
C THR A 389 -4.56 -6.87 22.46
N ILE A 390 -5.11 -7.53 21.44
CA ILE A 390 -5.74 -6.88 20.28
C ILE A 390 -7.25 -6.84 20.50
N THR A 391 -7.87 -5.69 20.26
CA THR A 391 -9.32 -5.52 20.47
C THR A 391 -10.13 -6.30 19.43
N ARG A 392 -11.29 -6.81 19.82
CA ARG A 392 -12.22 -7.53 18.93
C ARG A 392 -12.67 -6.67 17.74
N GLU A 393 -12.73 -5.36 17.91
CA GLU A 393 -13.09 -4.43 16.84
C GLU A 393 -12.06 -4.43 15.71
N ILE A 394 -10.76 -4.37 16.04
CA ILE A 394 -9.66 -4.42 15.07
C ILE A 394 -9.68 -5.77 14.31
N THR A 395 -9.90 -6.87 15.02
CA THR A 395 -10.01 -8.20 14.40
C THR A 395 -11.18 -8.28 13.43
N ARG A 396 -12.35 -7.78 13.82
CA ARG A 396 -13.53 -7.75 12.94
C ARG A 396 -13.28 -6.92 11.69
N ARG A 397 -12.64 -5.75 11.81
CA ARG A 397 -12.24 -4.92 10.67
C ARG A 397 -11.27 -5.67 9.75
N ALA A 398 -10.27 -6.35 10.31
CA ALA A 398 -9.31 -7.13 9.53
C ALA A 398 -10.00 -8.26 8.72
N LEU A 399 -10.93 -8.98 9.33
CA LEU A 399 -11.72 -10.03 8.66
C LEU A 399 -12.59 -9.47 7.54
N ILE A 400 -13.27 -8.33 7.76
CA ILE A 400 -14.10 -7.69 6.72
C ILE A 400 -13.21 -7.32 5.52
N ILE A 401 -12.06 -6.68 5.76
CA ILE A 401 -11.13 -6.30 4.68
C ILE A 401 -10.69 -7.54 3.89
N PHE A 402 -10.33 -8.62 4.58
CA PHE A 402 -9.86 -9.86 3.95
C PHE A 402 -10.92 -10.51 3.07
N ILE A 403 -12.11 -10.75 3.62
CA ILE A 403 -13.23 -11.42 2.91
C ILE A 403 -13.65 -10.57 1.71
N PHE A 404 -13.76 -9.26 1.89
CA PHE A 404 -14.16 -8.37 0.81
C PHE A 404 -13.11 -8.28 -0.30
N SER A 405 -11.83 -8.35 0.04
CA SER A 405 -10.74 -8.39 -0.94
C SER A 405 -10.81 -9.63 -1.82
N ILE A 406 -11.04 -10.80 -1.23
CA ILE A 406 -11.23 -12.04 -1.98
C ILE A 406 -12.48 -11.95 -2.87
N PHE A 407 -13.58 -11.43 -2.33
CA PHE A 407 -14.80 -11.24 -3.10
C PHE A 407 -14.57 -10.35 -4.33
N LEU A 408 -13.86 -9.23 -4.17
CA LEU A 408 -13.55 -8.32 -5.28
C LEU A 408 -12.70 -8.97 -6.37
N ILE A 409 -11.68 -9.73 -5.98
CA ILE A 409 -10.81 -10.44 -6.94
C ILE A 409 -11.64 -11.47 -7.72
N LEU A 410 -12.42 -12.31 -7.03
CA LEU A 410 -13.24 -13.33 -7.68
C LEU A 410 -14.33 -12.71 -8.55
N PHE A 411 -14.98 -11.64 -8.08
CA PHE A 411 -15.98 -10.92 -8.87
C PHE A 411 -15.35 -10.35 -10.15
N SER A 412 -14.21 -9.67 -10.04
CA SER A 412 -13.49 -9.11 -11.19
C SER A 412 -13.03 -10.20 -12.16
N PHE A 413 -12.54 -11.32 -11.64
CA PHE A 413 -12.18 -12.48 -12.45
C PHE A 413 -13.37 -13.00 -13.25
N ILE A 414 -14.55 -13.18 -12.63
CA ILE A 414 -15.76 -13.67 -13.32
C ILE A 414 -16.16 -12.70 -14.44
N VAL A 415 -16.14 -11.39 -14.17
CA VAL A 415 -16.50 -10.38 -15.17
C VAL A 415 -15.50 -10.38 -16.33
N ILE A 416 -14.20 -10.37 -16.04
CA ILE A 416 -13.15 -10.35 -17.08
C ILE A 416 -13.17 -11.63 -17.91
N SER A 417 -13.36 -12.79 -17.27
CA SER A 417 -13.48 -14.09 -17.94
C SER A 417 -14.67 -14.14 -18.91
N SER A 418 -15.74 -13.37 -18.67
CA SER A 418 -16.86 -13.27 -19.61
C SER A 418 -16.52 -12.46 -20.87
N PHE A 419 -15.53 -11.56 -20.80
CA PHE A 419 -15.03 -10.80 -21.95
C PHE A 419 -13.89 -11.49 -22.70
N GLU A 420 -13.22 -12.46 -22.05
CA GLU A 420 -12.04 -13.18 -22.56
C GLU A 420 -12.28 -14.70 -22.49
N PRO A 421 -13.22 -15.26 -23.27
CA PRO A 421 -13.60 -16.67 -23.16
C PRO A 421 -12.48 -17.64 -23.55
N ASP A 422 -11.56 -17.22 -24.41
CA ASP A 422 -10.46 -18.05 -24.92
C ASP A 422 -9.21 -17.99 -24.04
N SER A 423 -9.21 -17.15 -23.00
CA SER A 423 -8.04 -16.95 -22.14
C SER A 423 -7.93 -18.04 -21.07
N ILE A 424 -6.70 -18.37 -20.70
CA ILE A 424 -6.42 -19.40 -19.69
C ILE A 424 -6.79 -18.88 -18.29
N PHE A 425 -7.52 -19.70 -17.52
CA PHE A 425 -7.93 -19.36 -16.14
C PHE A 425 -6.79 -18.85 -15.27
N ARG A 426 -5.62 -19.52 -15.32
CA ARG A 426 -4.42 -19.18 -14.54
C ARG A 426 -3.95 -17.75 -14.82
N GLU A 427 -3.89 -17.37 -16.08
CA GLU A 427 -3.39 -16.06 -16.51
C GLU A 427 -4.32 -14.93 -16.08
N LEU A 428 -5.64 -15.07 -16.32
CA LEU A 428 -6.62 -14.06 -15.91
C LEU A 428 -6.69 -13.88 -14.40
N LEU A 429 -6.64 -14.98 -13.62
CA LEU A 429 -6.66 -14.88 -12.17
C LEU A 429 -5.38 -14.22 -11.64
N PHE A 430 -4.23 -14.52 -12.24
CA PHE A 430 -2.95 -13.91 -11.90
C PHE A 430 -2.99 -12.40 -12.11
N GLU A 431 -3.50 -11.93 -13.26
CA GLU A 431 -3.68 -10.50 -13.55
C GLU A 431 -4.63 -9.81 -12.57
N CYS A 432 -5.77 -10.45 -12.23
CA CYS A 432 -6.70 -9.90 -11.25
C CYS A 432 -6.05 -9.73 -9.87
N VAL A 433 -5.27 -10.72 -9.43
CA VAL A 433 -4.57 -10.65 -8.14
C VAL A 433 -3.47 -9.61 -8.19
N SER A 434 -2.70 -9.53 -9.29
CA SER A 434 -1.65 -8.53 -9.49
C SER A 434 -2.23 -7.11 -9.52
N ALA A 435 -3.33 -6.89 -10.23
CA ALA A 435 -4.03 -5.60 -10.29
C ALA A 435 -4.56 -5.18 -8.92
N PHE A 436 -5.24 -6.08 -8.19
CA PHE A 436 -5.73 -5.81 -6.85
C PHE A 436 -4.60 -5.56 -5.84
N GLY A 437 -3.52 -6.34 -5.92
CA GLY A 437 -2.33 -6.16 -5.10
C GLY A 437 -1.54 -4.88 -5.41
N ASN A 438 -1.83 -4.22 -6.54
CA ASN A 438 -1.00 -3.17 -7.14
C ASN A 438 0.47 -3.62 -7.23
N VAL A 439 0.68 -4.79 -7.82
CA VAL A 439 2.00 -5.43 -7.90
C VAL A 439 2.64 -5.20 -9.26
N GLY A 440 1.92 -5.49 -10.35
CA GLY A 440 2.42 -5.29 -11.72
C GLY A 440 3.08 -6.50 -12.36
N LEU A 441 3.23 -7.62 -11.65
CA LEU A 441 3.65 -8.86 -12.28
C LEU A 441 2.57 -9.36 -13.23
N THR A 442 2.96 -9.82 -14.40
CA THR A 442 2.07 -10.29 -15.47
C THR A 442 2.58 -11.59 -16.09
N THR A 443 1.66 -12.38 -16.61
CA THR A 443 1.95 -13.52 -17.49
C THR A 443 1.99 -13.12 -18.97
N GLY A 444 2.00 -11.81 -19.27
CA GLY A 444 1.99 -11.30 -20.65
C GLY A 444 0.59 -11.19 -21.26
N ILE A 445 -0.47 -11.51 -20.52
CA ILE A 445 -1.83 -11.45 -21.06
C ILE A 445 -2.35 -10.01 -21.19
N THR A 446 -1.82 -9.05 -20.40
CA THR A 446 -2.27 -7.64 -20.37
C THR A 446 -2.24 -6.98 -21.76
N GLU A 447 -1.28 -7.34 -22.62
CA GLU A 447 -1.17 -6.84 -23.99
C GLU A 447 -2.27 -7.39 -24.92
N LYS A 448 -2.78 -8.58 -24.62
CA LYS A 448 -3.68 -9.36 -25.50
C LYS A 448 -5.17 -9.13 -25.20
N ILE A 449 -5.51 -8.67 -23.97
CA ILE A 449 -6.91 -8.50 -23.55
C ILE A 449 -7.59 -7.33 -24.25
N ASN A 450 -8.92 -7.42 -24.35
CA ASN A 450 -9.74 -6.40 -25.01
C ASN A 450 -9.88 -5.12 -24.14
N ASN A 451 -10.41 -4.04 -24.75
CA ASN A 451 -10.56 -2.75 -24.08
C ASN A 451 -11.49 -2.79 -22.86
N SER A 452 -12.52 -3.64 -22.87
CA SER A 452 -13.43 -3.79 -21.73
C SER A 452 -12.71 -4.39 -20.54
N SER A 453 -11.92 -5.46 -20.76
CA SER A 453 -11.09 -6.10 -19.73
C SER A 453 -10.04 -5.13 -19.18
N LYS A 454 -9.39 -4.33 -20.03
CA LYS A 454 -8.44 -3.27 -19.60
C LYS A 454 -9.11 -2.27 -18.64
N ILE A 455 -10.31 -1.80 -18.95
CA ILE A 455 -11.05 -0.88 -18.06
C ILE A 455 -11.36 -1.53 -16.71
N PHE A 456 -11.82 -2.79 -16.70
CA PHE A 456 -12.10 -3.50 -15.45
C PHE A 456 -10.85 -3.75 -14.61
N ILE A 457 -9.72 -4.11 -15.22
CA ILE A 457 -8.43 -4.25 -14.52
C ILE A 457 -7.98 -2.90 -13.95
N ALA A 458 -8.12 -1.80 -14.72
CA ALA A 458 -7.82 -0.45 -14.23
C ALA A 458 -8.68 -0.06 -13.01
N LEU A 459 -9.98 -0.38 -13.03
CA LEU A 459 -10.85 -0.18 -11.87
C LEU A 459 -10.41 -1.03 -10.67
N LEU A 460 -10.00 -2.27 -10.91
CA LEU A 460 -9.51 -3.15 -9.85
C LEU A 460 -8.20 -2.61 -9.23
N MET A 461 -7.28 -2.04 -10.01
CA MET A 461 -6.09 -1.34 -9.51
C MET A 461 -6.46 -0.18 -8.58
N ILE A 462 -7.44 0.66 -8.97
CA ILE A 462 -7.93 1.76 -8.15
C ILE A 462 -8.51 1.23 -6.84
N ILE A 463 -9.34 0.20 -6.89
CA ILE A 463 -9.95 -0.41 -5.70
C ILE A 463 -8.88 -1.05 -4.81
N GLY A 464 -7.92 -1.77 -5.39
CA GLY A 464 -6.81 -2.39 -4.65
C GLY A 464 -5.97 -1.38 -3.87
N ARG A 465 -5.76 -0.18 -4.45
CA ARG A 465 -5.01 0.90 -3.81
C ARG A 465 -5.77 1.53 -2.63
N PHE A 466 -7.07 1.71 -2.78
CA PHE A 466 -7.93 2.47 -1.86
C PHE A 466 -8.94 1.62 -1.11
N GLY A 467 -9.26 0.43 -1.64
CA GLY A 467 -10.33 -0.39 -1.15
C GLY A 467 -10.31 -0.64 0.36
N PRO A 468 -9.20 -1.07 0.94
CA PRO A 468 -9.13 -1.34 2.36
C PRO A 468 -9.47 -0.12 3.23
N LEU A 469 -9.07 1.07 2.80
CA LEU A 469 -9.33 2.29 3.52
C LEU A 469 -10.75 2.83 3.28
N LEU A 470 -11.20 2.88 2.01
CA LEU A 470 -12.56 3.32 1.68
C LEU A 470 -13.60 2.41 2.32
N LEU A 471 -13.35 1.11 2.32
CA LEU A 471 -14.21 0.15 3.01
C LEU A 471 -14.21 0.39 4.51
N ALA A 472 -13.05 0.59 5.14
CA ALA A 472 -12.99 0.92 6.55
C ALA A 472 -13.81 2.20 6.86
N LEU A 473 -13.74 3.23 6.01
CA LEU A 473 -14.49 4.47 6.17
C LEU A 473 -16.00 4.33 5.86
N MET A 474 -16.40 3.52 4.89
CA MET A 474 -17.81 3.26 4.57
C MET A 474 -18.50 2.47 5.69
N PHE A 475 -17.81 1.54 6.33
CA PHE A 475 -18.34 0.71 7.41
C PHE A 475 -18.20 1.34 8.81
N VAL A 476 -17.46 2.43 8.96
CA VAL A 476 -17.54 3.32 10.14
C VAL A 476 -18.80 4.18 10.06
N GLY A 477 -19.94 3.58 9.69
CA GLY A 477 -21.24 4.19 9.84
C GLY A 477 -21.46 4.60 11.30
N LYS A 478 -22.22 5.69 11.53
CA LYS A 478 -22.67 6.12 12.85
C LYS A 478 -23.06 4.90 13.67
N LYS A 479 -22.48 4.74 14.85
CA LYS A 479 -22.98 3.80 15.86
C LYS A 479 -24.48 4.07 16.00
N ILE A 480 -25.30 3.21 15.42
CA ILE A 480 -26.74 3.20 15.70
C ILE A 480 -26.81 2.57 17.11
N GLU A 481 -26.95 3.41 18.12
CA GLU A 481 -27.28 2.96 19.46
C GLU A 481 -28.68 2.37 19.40
N THR A 482 -28.79 1.09 19.13
CA THR A 482 -30.05 0.37 19.30
C THR A 482 -30.32 0.24 20.78
N LYS A 483 -31.33 0.93 21.28
CA LYS A 483 -31.77 0.86 22.68
C LYS A 483 -32.30 -0.53 23.07
N ALA A 484 -32.59 -1.40 22.11
CA ALA A 484 -33.04 -2.77 22.33
C ALA A 484 -32.03 -3.76 21.71
N LYS A 485 -31.61 -4.75 22.48
CA LYS A 485 -30.84 -5.90 21.98
C LYS A 485 -31.83 -7.02 21.63
N PRO A 486 -31.77 -7.59 20.38
CA PRO A 486 -32.53 -8.79 20.06
C PRO A 486 -32.16 -9.95 21.00
N ALA A 487 -33.08 -10.90 21.19
CA ALA A 487 -32.79 -12.12 21.94
C ALA A 487 -31.68 -12.92 21.27
N TYR A 488 -30.86 -13.57 22.07
CA TYR A 488 -29.81 -14.46 21.57
C TYR A 488 -30.43 -15.81 21.18
N GLU A 489 -30.15 -16.26 19.97
CA GLU A 489 -30.47 -17.59 19.49
C GLU A 489 -29.22 -18.30 18.99
N VAL A 490 -29.11 -19.60 19.26
CA VAL A 490 -27.92 -20.37 18.89
C VAL A 490 -28.10 -20.97 17.51
N VAL A 491 -27.26 -20.58 16.57
CA VAL A 491 -27.16 -21.23 15.26
C VAL A 491 -26.07 -22.30 15.34
N ARG A 492 -26.40 -23.51 14.93
CA ARG A 492 -25.42 -24.62 14.87
C ARG A 492 -24.48 -24.36 13.69
N LEU A 493 -23.19 -24.30 13.99
CA LEU A 493 -22.13 -24.36 12.99
C LEU A 493 -21.85 -25.85 12.71
N GLY A 494 -21.78 -26.22 11.43
CA GLY A 494 -21.54 -27.59 10.99
C GLY A 494 -20.21 -28.19 11.44
#